data_7eda5757eaf35f4fc005fed197d6aa57
#
_entry.id   7eda5757eaf35f4fc005fed197d6aa57
#
_cell.length_a   1.000
_cell.length_b   1.000
_cell.length_c   1.000
_cell.angle_alpha   90.00
_cell.angle_beta   90.00
_cell.angle_gamma   90.00
#
_symmetry.space_group_name_H-M   'P 1'
#
loop_
_entity.id
_entity.type
_entity.pdbx_description
1 polymer ?
#
loop_
_entity_poly.entity_id
_entity_poly.type
_entity_poly.pdbx_seq_one_letter_code
_entity_poly.pdbx_strand_id
1 'polypeptide(L)'
;MPDNAREIFVKNLRFLMDARGITQADICRELNVSSATASDWCTGKKYPRVDAMQRLADLLGVMFSTLTTEGGLQDYEDQKRIEALHQNPKLRMLFDIQMGLKPHSLDAVTAIVKEIAKERGDDD
;
A
#
# COMPACT_ATOMS: atom_id res chain seq x y z
N MET A 1 11.64 -16.25 -18.93
CA MET A 1 11.18 -15.69 -17.66
C MET A 1 10.69 -16.80 -16.73
N PRO A 2 11.13 -16.79 -15.49
CA PRO A 2 10.64 -17.80 -14.55
C PRO A 2 9.12 -17.67 -14.37
N ASP A 3 8.43 -18.81 -14.37
CA ASP A 3 6.98 -18.82 -14.18
C ASP A 3 6.57 -18.16 -12.86
N ASN A 4 7.46 -18.23 -11.87
CA ASN A 4 7.26 -17.65 -10.55
C ASN A 4 7.03 -16.14 -10.61
N ALA A 5 7.76 -15.42 -11.46
CA ALA A 5 7.60 -13.97 -11.58
C ALA A 5 6.22 -13.59 -12.12
N ARG A 6 5.70 -14.34 -13.05
CA ARG A 6 4.35 -14.12 -13.59
C ARG A 6 3.29 -14.40 -12.55
N GLU A 7 3.43 -15.47 -11.80
CA GLU A 7 2.48 -15.83 -10.74
C GLU A 7 2.45 -14.77 -9.64
N ILE A 8 3.61 -14.29 -9.24
CA ILE A 8 3.72 -13.21 -8.23
C ILE A 8 3.01 -11.96 -8.74
N PHE A 9 3.30 -11.56 -9.97
CA PHE A 9 2.70 -10.38 -10.58
C PHE A 9 1.18 -10.49 -10.65
N VAL A 10 0.66 -11.61 -11.15
CA VAL A 10 -0.79 -11.83 -11.29
C VAL A 10 -1.48 -11.75 -9.93
N LYS A 11 -0.92 -12.42 -8.94
CA LYS A 11 -1.46 -12.41 -7.58
C LYS A 11 -1.51 -10.99 -7.03
N ASN A 12 -0.41 -10.26 -7.13
CA ASN A 12 -0.32 -8.90 -6.60
C ASN A 12 -1.25 -7.95 -7.36
N LEU A 13 -1.28 -8.06 -8.69
CA LEU A 13 -2.13 -7.22 -9.53
C LEU A 13 -3.61 -7.41 -9.19
N ARG A 14 -4.07 -8.65 -9.13
CA ARG A 14 -5.48 -8.95 -8.85
C ARG A 14 -5.89 -8.48 -7.46
N PHE A 15 -5.04 -8.70 -6.49
CA PHE A 15 -5.30 -8.23 -5.12
C PHE A 15 -5.45 -6.72 -5.09
N LEU A 16 -4.54 -6.00 -5.72
CA LEU A 16 -4.55 -4.54 -5.72
C LEU A 16 -5.71 -3.97 -6.52
N MET A 17 -6.08 -4.61 -7.63
CA MET A 17 -7.25 -4.22 -8.40
C MET A 17 -8.51 -4.31 -7.55
N ASP A 18 -8.69 -5.40 -6.83
CA ASP A 18 -9.83 -5.58 -5.93
C ASP A 18 -9.81 -4.55 -4.80
N ALA A 19 -8.65 -4.38 -4.18
CA ALA A 19 -8.49 -3.46 -3.05
C ALA A 19 -8.76 -2.00 -3.44
N ARG A 20 -8.42 -1.62 -4.67
CA ARG A 20 -8.55 -0.24 -5.15
C ARG A 20 -9.79 -0.03 -6.03
N GLY A 21 -10.54 -1.08 -6.32
CA GLY A 21 -11.71 -0.98 -7.19
C GLY A 21 -11.35 -0.67 -8.65
N ILE A 22 -10.19 -1.13 -9.11
CA ILE A 22 -9.71 -0.90 -10.48
C ILE A 22 -10.02 -2.13 -11.33
N THR A 23 -10.65 -1.90 -12.47
CA THR A 23 -11.07 -2.96 -13.40
C THR A 23 -10.11 -3.06 -14.59
N GLN A 24 -10.26 -4.13 -15.37
CA GLN A 24 -9.52 -4.27 -16.62
C GLN A 24 -9.85 -3.11 -17.58
N ALA A 25 -11.10 -2.66 -17.59
CA ALA A 25 -11.51 -1.51 -18.41
C ALA A 25 -10.76 -0.24 -18.01
N ASP A 26 -10.55 -0.05 -16.71
CA ASP A 26 -9.76 1.08 -16.21
C ASP A 26 -8.31 1.00 -16.71
N ILE A 27 -7.73 -0.19 -16.69
CA ILE A 27 -6.36 -0.41 -17.18
C ILE A 27 -6.29 -0.07 -18.68
N CYS A 28 -7.25 -0.54 -19.47
CA CYS A 28 -7.31 -0.24 -20.91
C CYS A 28 -7.35 1.25 -21.16
N ARG A 29 -8.19 1.95 -20.44
CA ARG A 29 -8.41 3.39 -20.63
C ARG A 29 -7.18 4.19 -20.18
N GLU A 30 -6.68 3.90 -18.98
CA GLU A 30 -5.60 4.70 -18.38
C GLU A 30 -4.23 4.43 -19.00
N LEU A 31 -3.98 3.19 -19.41
CA LEU A 31 -2.71 2.81 -20.02
C LEU A 31 -2.76 2.80 -21.55
N ASN A 32 -3.94 3.03 -22.11
CA ASN A 32 -4.16 3.02 -23.56
C ASN A 32 -3.70 1.69 -24.20
N VAL A 33 -4.15 0.58 -23.63
CA VAL A 33 -3.86 -0.77 -24.14
C VAL A 33 -5.18 -1.47 -24.50
N SER A 34 -5.08 -2.51 -25.31
CA SER A 34 -6.25 -3.30 -25.70
C SER A 34 -6.79 -4.13 -24.54
N SER A 35 -8.06 -4.52 -24.64
CA SER A 35 -8.67 -5.41 -23.67
C SER A 35 -7.95 -6.76 -23.63
N ALA A 36 -7.47 -7.23 -24.76
CA ALA A 36 -6.67 -8.47 -24.83
C ALA A 36 -5.38 -8.36 -24.03
N THR A 37 -4.68 -7.21 -24.14
CA THR A 37 -3.46 -6.97 -23.41
C THR A 37 -3.71 -6.93 -21.90
N ALA A 38 -4.73 -6.19 -21.49
CA ALA A 38 -5.08 -6.10 -20.06
C ALA A 38 -5.47 -7.48 -19.51
N SER A 39 -6.24 -8.25 -20.24
CA SER A 39 -6.62 -9.61 -19.88
C SER A 39 -5.40 -10.53 -19.77
N ASP A 40 -4.46 -10.43 -20.70
CA ASP A 40 -3.24 -11.23 -20.68
C ASP A 40 -2.40 -10.95 -19.45
N TRP A 41 -2.35 -9.70 -19.02
CA TRP A 41 -1.65 -9.33 -17.77
C TRP A 41 -2.36 -9.92 -16.55
N CYS A 42 -3.69 -9.86 -16.52
CA CYS A 42 -4.47 -10.36 -15.38
C CYS A 42 -4.49 -11.88 -15.27
N THR A 43 -4.25 -12.57 -16.36
CA THR A 43 -4.23 -14.05 -16.39
C THR A 43 -2.83 -14.66 -16.40
N GLY A 44 -1.81 -13.83 -16.55
CA GLY A 44 -0.43 -14.30 -16.58
C GLY A 44 0.05 -14.78 -17.94
N LYS A 45 -0.73 -14.62 -19.00
CA LYS A 45 -0.31 -14.99 -20.35
C LYS A 45 0.86 -14.14 -20.83
N LYS A 46 0.87 -12.87 -20.46
CA LYS A 46 1.94 -11.93 -20.79
C LYS A 46 2.37 -11.16 -19.55
N TYR A 47 3.64 -10.78 -19.54
CA TYR A 47 4.23 -9.99 -18.49
C TYR A 47 4.48 -8.58 -19.03
N PRO A 48 4.06 -7.52 -18.34
CA PRO A 48 4.25 -6.16 -18.82
C PRO A 48 5.73 -5.79 -18.92
N ARG A 49 6.06 -4.93 -19.86
CA ARG A 49 7.39 -4.32 -19.92
C ARG A 49 7.56 -3.37 -18.75
N VAL A 50 8.79 -2.96 -18.48
CA VAL A 50 9.12 -2.11 -17.33
C VAL A 50 8.29 -0.81 -17.33
N ASP A 51 8.16 -0.16 -18.47
CA ASP A 51 7.38 1.07 -18.59
C ASP A 51 5.90 0.87 -18.29
N ALA A 52 5.31 -0.20 -18.84
CA ALA A 52 3.93 -0.55 -18.56
C ALA A 52 3.73 -0.95 -17.09
N MET A 53 4.68 -1.67 -16.53
CA MET A 53 4.65 -2.06 -15.12
C MET A 53 4.65 -0.83 -14.21
N GLN A 54 5.47 0.17 -14.52
CA GLN A 54 5.50 1.41 -13.75
C GLN A 54 4.17 2.16 -13.86
N ARG A 55 3.58 2.19 -15.05
CA ARG A 55 2.27 2.83 -15.25
C ARG A 55 1.17 2.11 -14.49
N LEU A 56 1.22 0.78 -14.43
CA LEU A 56 0.29 0.00 -13.61
C LEU A 56 0.45 0.35 -12.12
N ALA A 57 1.68 0.41 -11.65
CA ALA A 57 1.96 0.78 -10.27
C ALA A 57 1.42 2.19 -9.96
N ASP A 58 1.63 3.13 -10.85
CA ASP A 58 1.12 4.50 -10.70
C ASP A 58 -0.41 4.53 -10.64
N LEU A 59 -1.07 3.76 -11.51
CA LEU A 59 -2.53 3.67 -11.54
C LEU A 59 -3.07 3.08 -10.24
N LEU A 60 -2.41 2.05 -9.73
CA LEU A 60 -2.79 1.39 -8.48
C LEU A 60 -2.36 2.17 -7.24
N GLY A 61 -1.53 3.21 -7.41
CA GLY A 61 -1.05 4.02 -6.29
C GLY A 61 -0.06 3.29 -5.39
N VAL A 62 0.76 2.41 -5.97
CA VAL A 62 1.74 1.61 -5.23
C VAL A 62 3.12 1.74 -5.88
N MET A 63 4.13 1.21 -5.21
CA MET A 63 5.49 1.18 -5.74
C MET A 63 5.63 0.04 -6.76
N PHE A 64 6.58 0.19 -7.68
CA PHE A 64 6.91 -0.85 -8.66
C PHE A 64 7.16 -2.19 -7.97
N SER A 65 7.93 -2.20 -6.90
CA SER A 65 8.26 -3.42 -6.14
C SER A 65 7.03 -4.07 -5.53
N THR A 66 6.00 -3.32 -5.21
CA THR A 66 4.75 -3.86 -4.68
C THR A 66 4.10 -4.83 -5.66
N LEU A 67 4.20 -4.54 -6.96
CA LEU A 67 3.65 -5.42 -8.00
C LEU A 67 4.55 -6.59 -8.34
N THR A 68 5.87 -6.42 -8.23
CA THR A 68 6.82 -7.35 -8.85
C THR A 68 7.50 -8.30 -7.87
N THR A 69 7.38 -8.06 -6.56
CA THR A 69 8.07 -8.90 -5.57
C THR A 69 7.09 -9.71 -4.73
N GLU A 70 7.52 -10.90 -4.37
CA GLU A 70 6.83 -11.70 -3.37
C GLU A 70 6.96 -10.95 -2.04
N GLY A 71 5.88 -10.69 -1.38
CA GLY A 71 5.89 -9.85 -0.18
C GLY A 71 5.64 -8.38 -0.43
N GLY A 72 5.50 -7.96 -1.70
CA GLY A 72 5.17 -6.58 -2.04
C GLY A 72 3.85 -6.13 -1.43
N LEU A 73 2.90 -7.05 -1.30
CA LEU A 73 1.61 -6.74 -0.67
C LEU A 73 1.74 -6.42 0.81
N GLN A 74 2.76 -6.94 1.47
CA GLN A 74 3.04 -6.59 2.86
C GLN A 74 3.39 -5.11 2.99
N ASP A 75 4.18 -4.59 2.07
CA ASP A 75 4.51 -3.15 2.04
C ASP A 75 3.25 -2.31 1.87
N TYR A 76 2.33 -2.76 1.02
CA TYR A 76 1.05 -2.07 0.83
C TYR A 76 0.23 -2.05 2.12
N GLU A 77 0.14 -3.19 2.81
CA GLU A 77 -0.59 -3.28 4.07
C GLU A 77 0.03 -2.41 5.16
N ASP A 78 1.35 -2.39 5.24
CA ASP A 78 2.08 -1.54 6.18
C ASP A 78 1.83 -0.06 5.91
N GLN A 79 1.84 0.31 4.63
CA GLN A 79 1.55 1.69 4.22
C GLN A 79 0.12 2.09 4.63
N LYS A 80 -0.84 1.19 4.47
CA LYS A 80 -2.22 1.43 4.89
C LYS A 80 -2.33 1.65 6.40
N ARG A 81 -1.59 0.88 7.17
CA ARG A 81 -1.55 1.04 8.63
C ARG A 81 -0.97 2.40 9.01
N ILE A 82 0.09 2.82 8.33
CA ILE A 82 0.71 4.13 8.56
C ILE A 82 -0.26 5.26 8.22
N GLU A 83 -1.00 5.15 7.12
CA GLU A 83 -2.02 6.13 6.75
C GLU A 83 -3.10 6.24 7.84
N ALA A 84 -3.55 5.09 8.36
CA ALA A 84 -4.55 5.07 9.43
C ALA A 84 -4.03 5.74 10.70
N LEU A 85 -2.75 5.54 11.04
CA LEU A 85 -2.11 6.20 12.16
C LEU A 85 -2.08 7.72 11.98
N HIS A 86 -1.81 8.18 10.77
CA HIS A 86 -1.76 9.62 10.47
C HIS A 86 -3.13 10.29 10.55
N GLN A 87 -4.21 9.54 10.40
CA GLN A 87 -5.57 10.05 10.51
C GLN A 87 -6.02 10.22 11.97
N ASN A 88 -5.33 9.56 12.90
CA ASN A 88 -5.62 9.66 14.32
C ASN A 88 -4.58 10.59 14.97
N PRO A 89 -4.98 11.76 15.51
CA PRO A 89 -4.01 12.71 16.07
C PRO A 89 -3.12 12.14 17.17
N LYS A 90 -3.67 11.28 18.02
CA LYS A 90 -2.90 10.67 19.12
C LYS A 90 -1.87 9.69 18.58
N LEU A 91 -2.28 8.82 17.67
CA LEU A 91 -1.41 7.82 17.08
C LEU A 91 -0.37 8.46 16.17
N ARG A 92 -0.76 9.51 15.46
CA ARG A 92 0.17 10.30 14.65
C ARG A 92 1.33 10.85 15.48
N MET A 93 1.01 11.39 16.65
CA MET A 93 2.02 11.95 17.52
C MET A 93 2.98 10.88 18.06
N LEU A 94 2.45 9.71 18.43
CA LEU A 94 3.28 8.57 18.83
C LEU A 94 4.18 8.09 17.69
N PHE A 95 3.65 8.06 16.49
CA PHE A 95 4.41 7.68 15.31
C PHE A 95 5.57 8.66 15.08
N ASP A 96 5.31 9.95 15.19
CA ASP A 96 6.34 10.98 15.03
C ASP A 96 7.45 10.82 16.06
N ILE A 97 7.10 10.48 17.30
CA ILE A 97 8.08 10.24 18.36
C ILE A 97 8.96 9.02 18.01
N GLN A 98 8.36 7.93 17.54
CA GLN A 98 9.09 6.73 17.14
C GLN A 98 10.05 6.98 15.99
N MET A 99 9.67 7.87 15.08
CA MET A 99 10.50 8.22 13.95
C MET A 99 11.61 9.22 14.29
N GLY A 100 11.71 9.61 15.56
CA GLY A 100 12.72 10.55 16.02
C GLY A 100 12.40 12.00 15.79
N LEU A 101 11.16 12.32 15.43
CA LEU A 101 10.72 13.68 15.27
C LEU A 101 10.46 14.29 16.65
N LYS A 102 10.86 15.54 16.83
CA LYS A 102 10.69 16.20 18.11
C LYS A 102 9.22 16.55 18.35
N PRO A 103 8.64 16.16 19.51
CA PRO A 103 7.30 16.62 19.87
C PRO A 103 7.33 18.11 20.13
N HIS A 104 6.18 18.76 19.96
CA HIS A 104 6.07 20.19 20.19
C HIS A 104 6.30 20.58 21.65
N SER A 105 5.95 19.68 22.58
CA SER A 105 6.17 19.93 24.00
C SER A 105 6.13 18.61 24.80
N LEU A 106 6.78 18.62 25.96
CA LEU A 106 6.71 17.50 26.91
C LEU A 106 5.30 17.28 27.43
N ASP A 107 4.54 18.37 27.58
CA ASP A 107 3.15 18.31 28.03
C ASP A 107 2.29 17.51 27.07
N ALA A 108 2.48 17.68 25.77
CA ALA A 108 1.77 16.92 24.77
C ALA A 108 2.08 15.42 24.86
N VAL A 109 3.35 15.08 25.06
CA VAL A 109 3.77 13.68 25.22
C VAL A 109 3.16 13.08 26.47
N THR A 110 3.20 13.79 27.59
CA THR A 110 2.61 13.34 28.85
C THR A 110 1.11 13.12 28.72
N ALA A 111 0.41 14.02 28.05
CA ALA A 111 -1.03 13.90 27.84
C ALA A 111 -1.37 12.63 27.02
N ILE A 112 -0.58 12.35 25.99
CA ILE A 112 -0.79 11.17 25.15
C ILE A 112 -0.57 9.89 25.94
N VAL A 113 0.49 9.81 26.72
CA VAL A 113 0.81 8.64 27.55
C VAL A 113 -0.30 8.40 28.56
N LYS A 114 -0.80 9.42 29.21
CA LYS A 114 -1.90 9.30 30.16
C LYS A 114 -3.18 8.78 29.49
N GLU A 115 -3.46 9.24 28.30
CA GLU A 115 -4.66 8.84 27.59
C GLU A 115 -4.58 7.38 27.12
N ILE A 116 -3.41 6.93 26.70
CA ILE A 116 -3.20 5.53 26.33
C ILE A 116 -3.38 4.61 27.55
N ALA A 117 -2.81 4.99 28.68
CA ALA A 117 -2.95 4.24 29.92
C ALA A 117 -4.43 4.14 30.33
N LYS A 118 -5.17 5.21 30.16
CA LYS A 118 -6.60 5.27 30.47
C LYS A 118 -7.40 4.33 29.57
N GLU A 119 -7.09 4.31 28.27
CA GLU A 119 -7.75 3.42 27.31
C GLU A 119 -7.48 1.94 27.60
N ARG A 120 -6.36 1.62 28.23
CA ARG A 120 -6.04 0.27 28.65
C ARG A 120 -6.63 -0.12 30.00
N GLY A 121 -7.31 0.81 30.66
CA GLY A 121 -7.84 0.57 31.97
C GLY A 121 -6.82 0.67 33.10
N ASP A 122 -5.64 1.22 32.82
CA ASP A 122 -4.59 1.46 33.81
C ASP A 122 -4.82 2.79 34.50
N ASP A 123 -5.93 2.88 35.22
CA ASP A 123 -6.34 4.12 35.86
C ASP A 123 -5.67 4.30 37.19
N ASP A 124 -4.65 5.09 37.22
CA ASP A 124 -4.16 5.58 38.49
C ASP A 124 -3.56 6.96 38.34
#